data_528ae37bc8fe87c20f6501d4daf35c5b
#
_entry.id   528ae37bc8fe87c20f6501d4daf35c5b
#
_cell.length_a   1.000
_cell.length_b   1.000
_cell.length_c   1.000
_cell.angle_alpha   90.00
_cell.angle_beta   90.00
_cell.angle_gamma   90.00
#
_symmetry.space_group_name_H-M   'P 1'
#
loop_
_entity.id
_entity.type
_entity.pdbx_description
1 polymer ?
#
loop_
_entity_poly.entity_id
_entity_poly.type
_entity_poly.pdbx_seq_one_letter_code
_entity_poly.pdbx_strand_id
1 'polypeptide(L)'
;MNHIIIHDRAGLNQFYAKVYAFVGLGIGLSALVSGLMLTVFQSQLVYLLMQGRLWLTIATFAELALVFVASSMASRNSPAALPVFLLYSVLNGFTLSFVVAFYTPGTVLSAFVSSALLFFVMAAVGIFTKKDLSGIGRAMMAALIGLLIAMVVNIFLASGFFDYMISVAMVLVFSGLIAWDNQKIRLAYEQSQGRVATGWVVSMALSIYLDFINLFLSILRIFGRND
;
A
#
# COMPACT_ATOMS: atom_id res chain seq x y z
N MET A 1 24.83 2.28 -36.57
CA MET A 1 25.41 2.19 -35.22
C MET A 1 24.47 1.38 -34.36
N ASN A 2 24.77 0.08 -34.15
CA ASN A 2 23.98 -0.79 -33.29
C ASN A 2 24.24 -0.40 -31.83
N HIS A 3 23.33 0.30 -31.20
CA HIS A 3 23.33 0.44 -29.74
C HIS A 3 23.09 -0.95 -29.13
N ILE A 4 24.17 -1.59 -28.68
CA ILE A 4 24.10 -2.75 -27.81
C ILE A 4 23.52 -2.21 -26.49
N ILE A 5 22.21 -2.34 -26.30
CA ILE A 5 21.58 -2.12 -25.00
C ILE A 5 22.03 -3.31 -24.14
N ILE A 6 23.10 -3.13 -23.40
CA ILE A 6 23.48 -4.07 -22.34
C ILE A 6 22.39 -3.94 -21.30
N HIS A 7 21.42 -4.86 -21.33
CA HIS A 7 20.46 -5.00 -20.25
C HIS A 7 21.25 -5.43 -19.01
N ASP A 8 21.60 -4.49 -18.15
CA ASP A 8 22.15 -4.76 -16.83
C ASP A 8 21.05 -5.37 -15.93
N ARG A 9 20.79 -6.67 -16.14
CA ARG A 9 19.83 -7.44 -15.36
C ARG A 9 20.21 -7.51 -13.89
N ALA A 10 21.51 -7.51 -13.59
CA ALA A 10 22.00 -7.56 -12.22
C ALA A 10 21.67 -6.26 -11.48
N GLY A 11 21.91 -5.11 -12.09
CA GLY A 11 21.56 -3.80 -11.52
C GLY A 11 20.05 -3.60 -11.38
N LEU A 12 19.27 -4.03 -12.36
CA LEU A 12 17.80 -3.99 -12.28
C LEU A 12 17.29 -4.84 -11.11
N ASN A 13 17.81 -6.06 -10.93
CA ASN A 13 17.42 -6.93 -9.81
C ASN A 13 17.80 -6.31 -8.46
N GLN A 14 18.96 -5.67 -8.35
CA GLN A 14 19.36 -4.95 -7.13
C GLN A 14 18.46 -3.76 -6.87
N PHE A 15 18.00 -3.08 -7.92
CA PHE A 15 17.06 -1.97 -7.77
C PHE A 15 15.69 -2.46 -7.25
N TYR A 16 15.14 -3.54 -7.82
CA TYR A 16 13.95 -4.20 -7.29
C TYR A 16 14.15 -4.61 -5.83
N ALA A 17 15.26 -5.26 -5.51
CA ALA A 17 15.54 -5.70 -4.14
C ALA A 17 15.54 -4.54 -3.14
N LYS A 18 16.09 -3.36 -3.49
CA LYS A 18 16.04 -2.16 -2.63
C LYS A 18 14.63 -1.65 -2.43
N VAL A 19 13.82 -1.55 -3.50
CA VAL A 19 12.42 -1.12 -3.39
C VAL A 19 11.64 -2.07 -2.49
N TYR A 20 11.75 -3.38 -2.73
CA TYR A 20 11.04 -4.39 -1.94
C TYR A 20 11.54 -4.50 -0.51
N ALA A 21 12.81 -4.23 -0.23
CA ALA A 21 13.34 -4.16 1.12
C ALA A 21 12.65 -3.02 1.92
N PHE A 22 12.45 -1.86 1.31
CA PHE A 22 11.74 -0.76 1.97
C PHE A 22 10.24 -1.06 2.12
N VAL A 23 9.60 -1.67 1.11
CA VAL A 23 8.21 -2.14 1.24
C VAL A 23 8.07 -3.12 2.40
N GLY A 24 8.95 -4.13 2.47
CA GLY A 24 8.97 -5.12 3.54
C GLY A 24 9.20 -4.50 4.92
N LEU A 25 10.10 -3.51 5.03
CA LEU A 25 10.31 -2.75 6.27
C LEU A 25 9.04 -1.98 6.66
N GLY A 26 8.38 -1.30 5.73
CA GLY A 26 7.14 -0.59 5.98
C GLY A 26 6.02 -1.51 6.48
N ILE A 27 5.77 -2.61 5.76
CA ILE A 27 4.75 -3.61 6.13
C ILE A 27 5.10 -4.24 7.48
N GLY A 28 6.37 -4.60 7.69
CA GLY A 28 6.85 -5.18 8.95
C GLY A 28 6.64 -4.25 10.14
N LEU A 29 6.95 -2.96 9.99
CA LEU A 29 6.71 -1.95 11.02
C LEU A 29 5.21 -1.80 11.32
N SER A 30 4.37 -1.71 10.29
CA SER A 30 2.92 -1.60 10.48
C SER A 30 2.34 -2.83 11.17
N ALA A 31 2.78 -4.03 10.78
CA ALA A 31 2.35 -5.28 11.41
C ALA A 31 2.81 -5.37 12.87
N LEU A 32 4.08 -4.97 13.16
CA LEU A 32 4.63 -4.96 14.50
C LEU A 32 3.86 -4.00 15.41
N VAL A 33 3.64 -2.76 14.97
CA VAL A 33 2.91 -1.75 15.77
C VAL A 33 1.47 -2.18 15.99
N SER A 34 0.78 -2.66 14.94
CA SER A 34 -0.58 -3.17 15.06
C SER A 34 -0.65 -4.36 16.02
N GLY A 35 0.28 -5.31 15.92
CA GLY A 35 0.39 -6.45 16.82
C GLY A 35 0.64 -6.05 18.28
N LEU A 36 1.54 -5.08 18.53
CA LEU A 36 1.79 -4.54 19.87
C LEU A 36 0.55 -3.86 20.45
N MET A 37 -0.18 -3.09 19.66
CA MET A 37 -1.43 -2.45 20.09
C MET A 37 -2.51 -3.47 20.45
N LEU A 38 -2.59 -4.59 19.72
CA LEU A 38 -3.59 -5.64 19.94
C LEU A 38 -3.25 -6.59 21.11
N THR A 39 -1.97 -6.65 21.51
CA THR A 39 -1.51 -7.57 22.55
C THR A 39 -1.02 -6.86 23.81
N VAL A 40 0.06 -6.09 23.68
CA VAL A 40 0.72 -5.43 24.83
C VAL A 40 -0.07 -4.19 25.29
N PHE A 41 -0.56 -3.40 24.34
CA PHE A 41 -1.29 -2.14 24.60
C PHE A 41 -2.80 -2.27 24.42
N GLN A 42 -3.35 -3.48 24.61
CA GLN A 42 -4.77 -3.74 24.39
C GLN A 42 -5.70 -2.85 25.25
N SER A 43 -5.34 -2.61 26.52
CA SER A 43 -6.11 -1.75 27.40
C SER A 43 -6.16 -0.29 26.91
N GLN A 44 -5.04 0.21 26.38
CA GLN A 44 -4.96 1.55 25.80
C GLN A 44 -5.75 1.64 24.49
N LEU A 45 -5.68 0.59 23.64
CA LEU A 45 -6.47 0.51 22.42
C LEU A 45 -7.98 0.55 22.72
N VAL A 46 -8.45 -0.27 23.68
CA VAL A 46 -9.85 -0.28 24.11
C VAL A 46 -10.26 1.09 24.68
N TYR A 47 -9.41 1.70 25.51
CA TYR A 47 -9.66 3.05 26.04
C TYR A 47 -9.85 4.09 24.92
N LEU A 48 -8.96 4.06 23.90
CA LEU A 48 -9.07 4.98 22.75
C LEU A 48 -10.32 4.71 21.91
N LEU A 49 -10.70 3.44 21.73
CA LEU A 49 -11.96 3.07 21.06
C LEU A 49 -13.19 3.60 21.79
N MET A 50 -13.18 3.56 23.14
CA MET A 50 -14.26 4.09 23.98
C MET A 50 -14.38 5.61 23.96
N GLN A 51 -13.27 6.33 23.75
CA GLN A 51 -13.28 7.80 23.60
C GLN A 51 -13.92 8.28 22.27
N GLY A 52 -14.33 7.35 21.41
CA GLY A 52 -14.96 7.67 20.14
C GLY A 52 -13.97 7.84 18.99
N ARG A 53 -14.46 8.34 17.85
CA ARG A 53 -13.72 8.38 16.59
C ARG A 53 -12.64 9.47 16.50
N LEU A 54 -12.53 10.35 17.51
CA LEU A 54 -11.66 11.52 17.44
C LEU A 54 -10.19 11.14 17.18
N TRP A 55 -9.65 10.20 17.94
CA TRP A 55 -8.25 9.77 17.79
C TRP A 55 -7.96 9.12 16.44
N LEU A 56 -8.89 8.29 15.97
CA LEU A 56 -8.80 7.68 14.64
C LEU A 56 -8.84 8.74 13.54
N THR A 57 -9.70 9.74 13.68
CA THR A 57 -9.80 10.86 12.74
C THR A 57 -8.49 11.67 12.70
N ILE A 58 -7.94 12.01 13.86
CA ILE A 58 -6.66 12.74 13.95
C ILE A 58 -5.54 11.92 13.29
N ALA A 59 -5.44 10.62 13.61
CA ALA A 59 -4.42 9.75 13.02
C ALA A 59 -4.57 9.65 11.50
N THR A 60 -5.78 9.50 10.98
CA THR A 60 -6.04 9.45 9.53
C THR A 60 -5.61 10.75 8.82
N PHE A 61 -5.91 11.92 9.38
CA PHE A 61 -5.43 13.19 8.81
C PHE A 61 -3.91 13.33 8.90
N ALA A 62 -3.28 12.87 9.99
CA ALA A 62 -1.83 12.85 10.11
C ALA A 62 -1.19 11.91 9.07
N GLU A 63 -1.79 10.74 8.81
CA GLU A 63 -1.35 9.83 7.75
C GLU A 63 -1.42 10.47 6.37
N LEU A 64 -2.54 11.11 6.04
CA LEU A 64 -2.67 11.82 4.76
C LEU A 64 -1.59 12.89 4.61
N ALA A 65 -1.35 13.69 5.66
CA ALA A 65 -0.28 14.69 5.64
C ALA A 65 1.10 14.05 5.43
N LEU A 66 1.41 12.96 6.14
CA LEU A 66 2.68 12.25 6.02
C LEU A 66 2.91 11.64 4.64
N VAL A 67 1.87 11.10 3.98
CA VAL A 67 1.97 10.61 2.59
C VAL A 67 2.39 11.73 1.66
N PHE A 68 1.76 12.91 1.75
CA PHE A 68 2.13 14.05 0.92
C PHE A 68 3.55 14.55 1.21
N VAL A 69 3.94 14.61 2.49
CA VAL A 69 5.29 15.02 2.89
C VAL A 69 6.32 14.00 2.39
N ALA A 70 6.10 12.70 2.60
CA ALA A 70 7.00 11.64 2.14
C ALA A 70 7.17 11.67 0.61
N SER A 71 6.05 11.79 -0.13
CA SER A 71 6.05 11.88 -1.60
C SER A 71 6.79 13.12 -2.10
N SER A 72 6.58 14.28 -1.47
CA SER A 72 7.27 15.52 -1.81
C SER A 72 8.77 15.44 -1.51
N MET A 73 9.17 14.86 -0.39
CA MET A 73 10.58 14.66 -0.05
C MET A 73 11.26 13.65 -0.98
N ALA A 74 10.56 12.57 -1.33
CA ALA A 74 11.05 11.57 -2.27
C ALA A 74 11.26 12.17 -3.67
N SER A 75 10.34 12.99 -4.18
CA SER A 75 10.47 13.66 -5.47
C SER A 75 11.65 14.65 -5.53
N ARG A 76 12.00 15.24 -4.40
CA ARG A 76 13.17 16.14 -4.25
C ARG A 76 14.47 15.40 -3.90
N ASN A 77 14.45 14.07 -3.90
CA ASN A 77 15.58 13.22 -3.50
C ASN A 77 16.14 13.59 -2.11
N SER A 78 15.27 13.98 -1.17
CA SER A 78 15.67 14.34 0.19
C SER A 78 16.08 13.08 0.97
N PRO A 79 17.17 13.12 1.77
CA PRO A 79 17.55 12.02 2.64
C PRO A 79 16.52 11.75 3.75
N ALA A 80 15.64 12.72 4.05
CA ALA A 80 14.55 12.55 5.01
C ALA A 80 13.35 11.75 4.47
N ALA A 81 13.28 11.45 3.18
CA ALA A 81 12.16 10.72 2.59
C ALA A 81 11.96 9.34 3.22
N LEU A 82 13.04 8.57 3.44
CA LEU A 82 12.96 7.26 4.07
C LEU A 82 12.53 7.32 5.55
N PRO A 83 13.12 8.15 6.43
CA PRO A 83 12.61 8.33 7.79
C PRO A 83 11.13 8.71 7.86
N VAL A 84 10.67 9.60 6.99
CA VAL A 84 9.24 10.00 6.96
C VAL A 84 8.35 8.86 6.48
N PHE A 85 8.77 8.07 5.50
CA PHE A 85 8.05 6.85 5.08
C PHE A 85 7.95 5.83 6.23
N LEU A 86 9.03 5.62 6.99
CA LEU A 86 9.00 4.71 8.13
C LEU A 86 8.11 5.23 9.26
N LEU A 87 8.13 6.54 9.53
CA LEU A 87 7.21 7.18 10.49
C LEU A 87 5.75 7.00 10.06
N TYR A 88 5.47 7.20 8.77
CA TYR A 88 4.16 6.90 8.18
C TYR A 88 3.76 5.44 8.43
N SER A 89 4.66 4.48 8.21
CA SER A 89 4.38 3.05 8.42
C SER A 89 4.06 2.72 9.88
N VAL A 90 4.73 3.38 10.84
CA VAL A 90 4.42 3.27 12.27
C VAL A 90 3.02 3.79 12.58
N LEU A 91 2.69 4.99 12.09
CA LEU A 91 1.36 5.58 12.29
C LEU A 91 0.26 4.74 11.64
N ASN A 92 0.51 4.24 10.42
CA ASN A 92 -0.40 3.33 9.73
C ASN A 92 -0.62 2.02 10.51
N GLY A 93 0.42 1.46 11.14
CA GLY A 93 0.28 0.31 12.04
C GLY A 93 -0.62 0.61 13.25
N PHE A 94 -0.52 1.83 13.79
CA PHE A 94 -1.41 2.27 14.85
C PHE A 94 -2.87 2.35 14.38
N THR A 95 -3.16 2.98 13.25
CA THR A 95 -4.54 3.06 12.71
C THR A 95 -5.07 1.70 12.26
N LEU A 96 -4.23 0.84 11.68
CA LEU A 96 -4.59 -0.54 11.35
C LEU A 96 -5.07 -1.32 12.58
N SER A 97 -4.47 -1.10 13.76
CA SER A 97 -4.88 -1.80 14.98
C SER A 97 -6.36 -1.56 15.32
N PHE A 98 -6.87 -0.36 15.07
CA PHE A 98 -8.30 -0.04 15.28
C PHE A 98 -9.22 -0.79 14.31
N VAL A 99 -8.77 -1.00 13.06
CA VAL A 99 -9.55 -1.75 12.07
C VAL A 99 -9.49 -3.23 12.37
N VAL A 100 -8.28 -3.77 12.57
CA VAL A 100 -8.04 -5.20 12.80
C VAL A 100 -8.69 -5.70 14.09
N ALA A 101 -8.84 -4.85 15.11
CA ALA A 101 -9.50 -5.19 16.38
C ALA A 101 -10.95 -5.68 16.23
N PHE A 102 -11.61 -5.40 15.11
CA PHE A 102 -12.98 -5.84 14.84
C PHE A 102 -13.07 -7.20 14.13
N TYR A 103 -11.94 -7.84 13.83
CA TYR A 103 -11.89 -9.11 13.09
C TYR A 103 -11.23 -10.21 13.91
N THR A 104 -11.62 -11.47 13.67
CA THR A 104 -10.95 -12.60 14.32
C THR A 104 -9.50 -12.74 13.84
N PRO A 105 -8.57 -13.24 14.68
CA PRO A 105 -7.18 -13.47 14.26
C PRO A 105 -7.06 -14.38 13.05
N GLY A 106 -7.96 -15.36 12.91
CA GLY A 106 -8.02 -16.28 11.76
C GLY A 106 -8.36 -15.55 10.47
N THR A 107 -9.35 -14.65 10.51
CA THR A 107 -9.76 -13.81 9.37
C THR A 107 -8.63 -12.86 8.96
N VAL A 108 -7.97 -12.23 9.92
CA VAL A 108 -6.82 -11.34 9.66
C VAL A 108 -5.67 -12.09 8.98
N LEU A 109 -5.30 -13.27 9.50
CA LEU A 109 -4.24 -14.09 8.92
C LEU A 109 -4.60 -14.54 7.50
N SER A 110 -5.82 -15.02 7.29
CA SER A 110 -6.31 -15.46 5.97
C SER A 110 -6.32 -14.31 4.96
N ALA A 111 -6.75 -13.12 5.37
CA ALA A 111 -6.73 -11.93 4.54
C ALA A 111 -5.29 -11.51 4.20
N PHE A 112 -4.38 -11.55 5.18
CA PHE A 112 -2.97 -11.20 4.96
C PHE A 112 -2.29 -12.15 3.97
N VAL A 113 -2.45 -13.46 4.15
CA VAL A 113 -1.87 -14.47 3.25
C VAL A 113 -2.45 -14.34 1.85
N SER A 114 -3.77 -14.17 1.71
CA SER A 114 -4.42 -13.99 0.42
C SER A 114 -3.95 -12.72 -0.29
N SER A 115 -3.79 -11.63 0.46
CA SER A 115 -3.27 -10.36 -0.07
C SER A 115 -1.82 -10.49 -0.53
N ALA A 116 -0.97 -11.18 0.26
CA ALA A 116 0.43 -11.41 -0.09
C ALA A 116 0.54 -12.26 -1.37
N LEU A 117 -0.24 -13.33 -1.49
CA LEU A 117 -0.27 -14.17 -2.69
C LEU A 117 -0.69 -13.37 -3.92
N LEU A 118 -1.80 -12.64 -3.84
CA LEU A 118 -2.30 -11.82 -4.95
C LEU A 118 -1.29 -10.72 -5.32
N PHE A 119 -0.70 -10.08 -4.31
CA PHE A 119 0.35 -9.07 -4.50
C PHE A 119 1.53 -9.61 -5.30
N PHE A 120 2.09 -10.77 -4.91
CA PHE A 120 3.23 -11.37 -5.61
C PHE A 120 2.88 -11.81 -7.02
N VAL A 121 1.67 -12.33 -7.24
CA VAL A 121 1.20 -12.70 -8.59
C VAL A 121 1.11 -11.44 -9.47
N MET A 122 0.49 -10.37 -8.98
CA MET A 122 0.32 -9.14 -9.76
C MET A 122 1.64 -8.39 -9.96
N ALA A 123 2.53 -8.43 -8.97
CA ALA A 123 3.90 -7.92 -9.12
C ALA A 123 4.66 -8.67 -10.22
N ALA A 124 4.57 -10.00 -10.25
CA ALA A 124 5.17 -10.82 -11.30
C ALA A 124 4.60 -10.47 -12.69
N VAL A 125 3.27 -10.28 -12.80
CA VAL A 125 2.63 -9.81 -14.04
C VAL A 125 3.25 -8.48 -14.48
N GLY A 126 3.41 -7.51 -13.58
CA GLY A 126 4.01 -6.20 -13.89
C GLY A 126 5.47 -6.30 -14.33
N ILE A 127 6.26 -7.16 -13.67
CA ILE A 127 7.69 -7.35 -13.96
C ILE A 127 7.89 -8.02 -15.32
N PHE A 128 7.12 -9.06 -15.63
CA PHE A 128 7.37 -9.92 -16.80
C PHE A 128 6.57 -9.52 -18.04
N THR A 129 5.50 -8.72 -17.92
CA THR A 129 4.71 -8.31 -19.07
C THR A 129 5.51 -7.43 -20.02
N LYS A 130 5.34 -7.68 -21.32
CA LYS A 130 5.92 -6.85 -22.38
C LYS A 130 4.94 -5.78 -22.88
N LYS A 131 3.65 -5.89 -22.51
CA LYS A 131 2.63 -4.90 -22.87
C LYS A 131 2.77 -3.66 -21.99
N ASP A 132 2.56 -2.48 -22.56
CA ASP A 132 2.49 -1.24 -21.79
C ASP A 132 1.22 -1.22 -20.95
N LEU A 133 1.41 -1.14 -19.63
CA LEU A 133 0.33 -1.07 -18.64
C LEU A 133 -0.10 0.37 -18.32
N SER A 134 0.52 1.39 -18.92
CA SER A 134 0.23 2.81 -18.61
C SER A 134 -1.24 3.19 -18.82
N GLY A 135 -1.89 2.63 -19.84
CA GLY A 135 -3.32 2.82 -20.07
C GLY A 135 -4.18 2.22 -18.96
N ILE A 136 -3.86 0.99 -18.56
CA ILE A 136 -4.53 0.28 -17.45
C ILE A 136 -4.29 1.02 -16.14
N GLY A 137 -3.06 1.43 -15.85
CA GLY A 137 -2.72 2.15 -14.63
C GLY A 137 -3.50 3.46 -14.49
N ARG A 138 -3.62 4.25 -15.58
CA ARG A 138 -4.45 5.47 -15.58
C ARG A 138 -5.93 5.17 -15.36
N ALA A 139 -6.46 4.11 -15.97
CA ALA A 139 -7.83 3.69 -15.76
C ALA A 139 -8.08 3.23 -14.32
N MET A 140 -7.14 2.46 -13.72
CA MET A 140 -7.23 2.05 -12.31
C MET A 140 -7.14 3.25 -11.36
N MET A 141 -6.29 4.22 -11.64
CA MET A 141 -6.21 5.44 -10.83
C MET A 141 -7.52 6.26 -10.89
N ALA A 142 -8.14 6.38 -12.07
CA ALA A 142 -9.44 7.02 -12.20
C ALA A 142 -10.54 6.24 -11.47
N ALA A 143 -10.53 4.89 -11.57
CA ALA A 143 -11.45 4.03 -10.83
C ALA A 143 -11.27 4.15 -9.31
N LEU A 144 -10.01 4.26 -8.82
CA LEU A 144 -9.72 4.49 -7.40
C LEU A 144 -10.38 5.77 -6.90
N ILE A 145 -10.27 6.87 -7.64
CA ILE A 145 -10.93 8.13 -7.26
C ILE A 145 -12.44 7.95 -7.19
N GLY A 146 -13.04 7.27 -8.16
CA GLY A 146 -14.48 6.96 -8.15
C GLY A 146 -14.90 6.12 -6.94
N LEU A 147 -14.09 5.10 -6.59
CA LEU A 147 -14.35 4.25 -5.44
C LEU A 147 -14.18 4.99 -4.10
N LEU A 148 -13.23 5.91 -4.00
CA LEU A 148 -13.10 6.77 -2.81
C LEU A 148 -14.34 7.66 -2.63
N ILE A 149 -14.88 8.22 -3.71
CA ILE A 149 -16.15 8.96 -3.68
C ILE A 149 -17.30 8.03 -3.25
N ALA A 150 -17.36 6.81 -3.81
CA ALA A 150 -18.37 5.82 -3.44
C ALA A 150 -18.28 5.42 -1.96
N MET A 151 -17.06 5.31 -1.40
CA MET A 151 -16.87 5.07 0.05
C MET A 151 -17.44 6.22 0.88
N VAL A 152 -17.19 7.47 0.49
CA VAL A 152 -17.75 8.64 1.20
C VAL A 152 -19.28 8.63 1.12
N VAL A 153 -19.86 8.35 -0.03
CA VAL A 153 -21.33 8.21 -0.18
C VAL A 153 -21.85 7.08 0.69
N ASN A 154 -21.15 5.95 0.80
CA ASN A 154 -21.58 4.82 1.61
C ASN A 154 -21.57 5.13 3.12
N ILE A 155 -20.80 6.09 3.59
CA ILE A 155 -20.89 6.56 5.01
C ILE A 155 -22.31 7.05 5.33
N PHE A 156 -22.97 7.69 4.38
CA PHE A 156 -24.34 8.20 4.55
C PHE A 156 -25.40 7.12 4.26
N LEU A 157 -25.15 6.21 3.32
CA LEU A 157 -26.07 5.13 2.98
C LEU A 157 -26.05 3.99 4.01
N ALA A 158 -24.92 3.81 4.70
CA ALA A 158 -24.67 2.74 5.67
C ALA A 158 -25.04 1.34 5.14
N SER A 159 -24.82 1.09 3.83
CA SER A 159 -25.18 -0.14 3.15
C SER A 159 -24.05 -1.15 3.17
N GLY A 160 -24.21 -2.25 3.91
CA GLY A 160 -23.22 -3.34 3.94
C GLY A 160 -23.03 -4.06 2.59
N PHE A 161 -24.09 -4.13 1.76
CA PHE A 161 -23.96 -4.66 0.40
C PHE A 161 -23.10 -3.76 -0.48
N PHE A 162 -23.31 -2.45 -0.39
CA PHE A 162 -22.52 -1.48 -1.17
C PHE A 162 -21.06 -1.44 -0.70
N ASP A 163 -20.80 -1.55 0.62
CA ASP A 163 -19.44 -1.67 1.17
C ASP A 163 -18.71 -2.92 0.63
N TYR A 164 -19.40 -4.05 0.56
CA TYR A 164 -18.85 -5.27 -0.04
C TYR A 164 -18.50 -5.10 -1.52
N MET A 165 -19.40 -4.50 -2.32
CA MET A 165 -19.15 -4.24 -3.73
C MET A 165 -17.96 -3.31 -3.95
N ILE A 166 -17.85 -2.25 -3.14
CA ILE A 166 -16.68 -1.36 -3.14
C ILE A 166 -15.41 -2.15 -2.83
N SER A 167 -15.43 -3.01 -1.80
CA SER A 167 -14.26 -3.80 -1.40
C SER A 167 -13.80 -4.75 -2.51
N VAL A 168 -14.72 -5.41 -3.20
CA VAL A 168 -14.40 -6.27 -4.37
C VAL A 168 -13.79 -5.44 -5.51
N ALA A 169 -14.38 -4.29 -5.82
CA ALA A 169 -13.84 -3.38 -6.84
C ALA A 169 -12.45 -2.85 -6.47
N MET A 170 -12.21 -2.52 -5.19
CA MET A 170 -10.89 -2.12 -4.69
C MET A 170 -9.83 -3.20 -4.87
N VAL A 171 -10.17 -4.48 -4.63
CA VAL A 171 -9.23 -5.60 -4.88
C VAL A 171 -8.79 -5.61 -6.34
N LEU A 172 -9.71 -5.44 -7.28
CA LEU A 172 -9.39 -5.40 -8.71
C LEU A 172 -8.51 -4.19 -9.06
N VAL A 173 -8.86 -3.01 -8.53
CA VAL A 173 -8.13 -1.76 -8.78
C VAL A 173 -6.71 -1.85 -8.23
N PHE A 174 -6.52 -2.24 -6.96
CA PHE A 174 -5.17 -2.33 -6.38
C PHE A 174 -4.35 -3.45 -7.01
N SER A 175 -4.96 -4.55 -7.45
CA SER A 175 -4.28 -5.57 -8.24
C SER A 175 -3.70 -4.98 -9.54
N GLY A 176 -4.48 -4.18 -10.26
CA GLY A 176 -4.04 -3.50 -11.47
C GLY A 176 -2.94 -2.47 -11.20
N LEU A 177 -3.06 -1.69 -10.11
CA LEU A 177 -2.06 -0.70 -9.69
C LEU A 177 -0.73 -1.37 -9.30
N ILE A 178 -0.75 -2.48 -8.56
CA ILE A 178 0.44 -3.27 -8.21
C ILE A 178 1.20 -3.70 -9.46
N ALA A 179 0.49 -4.22 -10.47
CA ALA A 179 1.14 -4.62 -11.72
C ALA A 179 1.74 -3.42 -12.46
N TRP A 180 1.02 -2.31 -12.54
CA TRP A 180 1.51 -1.10 -13.18
C TRP A 180 2.70 -0.48 -12.43
N ASP A 181 2.66 -0.40 -11.08
CA ASP A 181 3.74 0.14 -10.27
C ASP A 181 5.02 -0.68 -10.42
N ASN A 182 4.90 -2.01 -10.48
CA ASN A 182 6.03 -2.88 -10.75
C ASN A 182 6.61 -2.69 -12.15
N GLN A 183 5.79 -2.43 -13.16
CA GLN A 183 6.29 -2.05 -14.47
C GLN A 183 7.02 -0.71 -14.44
N LYS A 184 6.51 0.28 -13.69
CA LYS A 184 7.17 1.59 -13.53
C LYS A 184 8.59 1.49 -12.94
N ILE A 185 8.83 0.54 -12.02
CA ILE A 185 10.18 0.30 -11.46
C ILE A 185 11.16 -0.03 -12.60
N ARG A 186 10.79 -0.96 -13.48
CA ARG A 186 11.62 -1.34 -14.63
C ARG A 186 11.85 -0.15 -15.55
N LEU A 187 10.78 0.54 -15.95
CA LEU A 187 10.87 1.68 -16.85
C LEU A 187 11.74 2.81 -16.29
N ALA A 188 11.63 3.09 -14.98
CA ALA A 188 12.46 4.09 -14.32
C ALA A 188 13.95 3.71 -14.35
N TYR A 189 14.27 2.44 -14.12
CA TYR A 189 15.65 1.94 -14.20
C TYR A 189 16.22 2.06 -15.61
N GLU A 190 15.46 1.64 -16.61
CA GLU A 190 15.85 1.69 -18.03
C GLU A 190 16.04 3.14 -18.50
N GLN A 191 15.11 4.05 -18.19
CA GLN A 191 15.17 5.46 -18.57
C GLN A 191 16.33 6.21 -17.92
N SER A 192 16.68 5.85 -16.67
CA SER A 192 17.81 6.46 -15.94
C SER A 192 19.17 5.81 -16.25
N GLN A 193 19.21 4.83 -17.16
CA GLN A 193 20.42 4.06 -17.48
C GLN A 193 21.08 3.46 -16.22
N GLY A 194 20.26 2.96 -15.29
CA GLY A 194 20.70 2.38 -14.03
C GLY A 194 21.05 3.39 -12.92
N ARG A 195 21.01 4.69 -13.19
CA ARG A 195 21.35 5.76 -12.23
C ARG A 195 20.10 6.29 -11.53
N VAL A 196 19.42 5.42 -10.77
CA VAL A 196 18.19 5.82 -10.07
C VAL A 196 18.52 6.49 -8.75
N ALA A 197 17.98 7.68 -8.53
CA ALA A 197 18.14 8.43 -7.27
C ALA A 197 17.42 7.71 -6.12
N THR A 198 17.98 7.79 -4.90
CA THR A 198 17.42 7.14 -3.69
C THR A 198 15.98 7.59 -3.41
N GLY A 199 15.65 8.85 -3.68
CA GLY A 199 14.27 9.35 -3.56
C GLY A 199 13.27 8.59 -4.42
N TRP A 200 13.66 8.16 -5.62
CA TRP A 200 12.83 7.33 -6.49
C TRP A 200 12.56 5.95 -5.87
N VAL A 201 13.58 5.34 -5.23
CA VAL A 201 13.41 4.07 -4.50
C VAL A 201 12.36 4.20 -3.42
N VAL A 202 12.43 5.28 -2.62
CA VAL A 202 11.46 5.54 -1.55
C VAL A 202 10.07 5.84 -2.11
N SER A 203 9.96 6.62 -3.20
CA SER A 203 8.69 6.91 -3.85
C SER A 203 8.01 5.64 -4.37
N MET A 204 8.75 4.74 -5.04
CA MET A 204 8.23 3.47 -5.52
C MET A 204 7.84 2.55 -4.35
N ALA A 205 8.66 2.51 -3.29
CA ALA A 205 8.36 1.73 -2.09
C ALA A 205 7.08 2.22 -1.39
N LEU A 206 6.90 3.53 -1.27
CA LEU A 206 5.68 4.12 -0.69
C LEU A 206 4.44 3.76 -1.52
N SER A 207 4.50 3.88 -2.86
CA SER A 207 3.39 3.54 -3.74
C SER A 207 2.98 2.07 -3.57
N ILE A 208 3.94 1.15 -3.68
CA ILE A 208 3.69 -0.31 -3.56
C ILE A 208 3.21 -0.69 -2.15
N TYR A 209 3.76 -0.04 -1.12
CA TYR A 209 3.31 -0.23 0.25
C TYR A 209 1.83 0.16 0.42
N LEU A 210 1.44 1.33 -0.11
CA LEU A 210 0.04 1.80 -0.07
C LEU A 210 -0.89 0.85 -0.82
N ASP A 211 -0.48 0.36 -1.99
CA ASP A 211 -1.26 -0.61 -2.76
C ASP A 211 -1.47 -1.91 -1.96
N PHE A 212 -0.42 -2.41 -1.30
CA PHE A 212 -0.50 -3.62 -0.48
C PHE A 212 -1.44 -3.44 0.73
N ILE A 213 -1.30 -2.34 1.48
CA ILE A 213 -2.15 -2.08 2.65
C ILE A 213 -3.62 -1.96 2.26
N ASN A 214 -3.92 -1.25 1.17
CA ASN A 214 -5.29 -1.09 0.70
C ASN A 214 -5.87 -2.40 0.12
N LEU A 215 -5.05 -3.22 -0.56
CA LEU A 215 -5.42 -4.56 -0.99
C LEU A 215 -5.76 -5.44 0.22
N PHE A 216 -4.90 -5.44 1.25
CA PHE A 216 -5.13 -6.17 2.49
C PHE A 216 -6.44 -5.74 3.18
N LEU A 217 -6.66 -4.45 3.36
CA LEU A 217 -7.88 -3.92 3.97
C LEU A 217 -9.13 -4.30 3.18
N SER A 218 -9.05 -4.31 1.86
CA SER A 218 -10.16 -4.68 0.99
C SER A 218 -10.51 -6.17 1.10
N ILE A 219 -9.49 -7.04 1.11
CA ILE A 219 -9.67 -8.49 1.31
C ILE A 219 -10.14 -8.78 2.74
N LEU A 220 -9.61 -8.08 3.74
CA LEU A 220 -10.04 -8.21 5.14
C LEU A 220 -11.54 -7.91 5.31
N ARG A 221 -12.05 -6.83 4.68
CA ARG A 221 -13.49 -6.51 4.70
C ARG A 221 -14.33 -7.57 4.01
N ILE A 222 -13.84 -8.18 2.91
CA ILE A 222 -14.54 -9.26 2.22
C ILE A 222 -14.65 -10.50 3.10
N PHE A 223 -13.56 -10.90 3.75
CA PHE A 223 -13.52 -12.13 4.58
C PHE A 223 -14.23 -11.93 5.91
N GLY A 224 -14.14 -10.75 6.51
CA GLY A 224 -14.74 -10.45 7.81
C GLY A 224 -16.24 -10.13 7.77
N ARG A 225 -16.90 -10.30 6.62
CA ARG A 225 -18.35 -10.09 6.50
C ARG A 225 -19.17 -11.07 7.34
N ASN A 226 -18.59 -12.20 7.67
CA ASN A 226 -19.27 -13.29 8.40
C ASN A 226 -18.76 -13.42 9.84
N ASP A 227 -17.86 -12.53 10.31
CA ASP A 227 -17.43 -12.39 11.69
C ASP A 227 -18.43 -11.46 12.41
#